data_7ff70f5a8d68a7ae59aa56f8e90761c1
#
_entry.id   7ff70f5a8d68a7ae59aa56f8e90761c1
#
_cell.length_a   1.000
_cell.length_b   1.000
_cell.length_c   1.000
_cell.angle_alpha   90.00
_cell.angle_beta   90.00
_cell.angle_gamma   90.00
#
_symmetry.space_group_name_H-M   'P 1'
#
loop_
_entity.id
_entity.type
_entity.pdbx_description
1 polymer ?
#
loop_
_entity_poly.entity_id
_entity_poly.type
_entity_poly.pdbx_seq_one_letter_code
_entity_poly.pdbx_strand_id
1 'polypeptide(L)'
;MIAKTLHMFDTEPAFSVEDLKKISVPILVMAGDDDLMELGHTTSMYEAIPGAQLAIVPGTSHAVLKEKSKLSSKLIRNFFEDEYPPVTYQPSRRAP
;
A
#
# COMPACT_ATOMS: atom_id res chain seq x y z
N MET A 1 11.21 -9.31 15.83
CA MET A 1 10.67 -8.01 15.42
C MET A 1 10.55 -7.96 13.91
N ILE A 2 9.43 -7.52 13.40
CA ILE A 2 9.21 -7.37 11.96
C ILE A 2 9.44 -5.91 11.59
N ALA A 3 10.35 -5.68 10.66
CA ALA A 3 10.59 -4.34 10.15
C ALA A 3 9.50 -3.98 9.14
N LYS A 4 8.93 -2.80 9.26
CA LYS A 4 7.93 -2.29 8.31
C LYS A 4 8.54 -1.12 7.55
N THR A 5 8.25 -1.08 6.25
CA THR A 5 8.80 -0.07 5.37
C THR A 5 7.69 0.61 4.59
N LEU A 6 7.73 1.94 4.50
CA LEU A 6 6.83 2.71 3.66
C LEU A 6 7.57 3.11 2.39
N HIS A 7 7.01 2.75 1.24
CA HIS A 7 7.53 3.16 -0.05
C HIS A 7 6.47 3.91 -0.82
N MET A 8 6.87 4.99 -1.48
CA MET A 8 6.02 5.72 -2.41
C MET A 8 6.55 5.44 -3.82
N PHE A 9 5.76 4.72 -4.59
CA PHE A 9 6.13 4.37 -5.96
C PHE A 9 5.78 5.54 -6.89
N ASP A 10 6.71 5.85 -7.78
CA ASP A 10 6.52 6.89 -8.78
C ASP A 10 5.60 6.41 -9.91
N THR A 11 5.16 7.36 -10.76
CA THR A 11 4.30 7.07 -11.90
C THR A 11 4.99 6.21 -12.95
N GLU A 12 6.31 6.20 -12.96
CA GLU A 12 7.11 5.33 -13.84
C GLU A 12 7.77 4.26 -12.97
N PRO A 13 7.11 3.13 -12.75
CA PRO A 13 7.69 2.08 -11.92
C PRO A 13 8.93 1.47 -12.57
N ALA A 14 10.02 1.50 -11.86
CA ALA A 14 11.26 0.86 -12.29
C ALA A 14 11.25 -0.63 -11.96
N PHE A 15 10.16 -1.14 -11.39
CA PHE A 15 10.08 -2.52 -10.90
C PHE A 15 9.20 -3.37 -11.80
N SER A 16 9.68 -4.56 -12.16
CA SER A 16 8.87 -5.55 -12.84
C SER A 16 8.01 -6.31 -11.82
N VAL A 17 7.01 -7.05 -12.31
CA VAL A 17 6.19 -7.90 -11.46
C VAL A 17 7.06 -8.91 -10.71
N GLU A 18 8.08 -9.45 -11.36
CA GLU A 18 8.99 -10.40 -10.72
C GLU A 18 9.78 -9.76 -9.57
N ASP A 19 10.18 -8.50 -9.72
CA ASP A 19 10.84 -7.77 -8.64
C ASP A 19 9.91 -7.57 -7.46
N LEU A 20 8.64 -7.23 -7.72
CA LEU A 20 7.65 -7.02 -6.66
C LEU A 20 7.37 -8.29 -5.88
N LYS A 21 7.35 -9.44 -6.56
CA LYS A 21 7.12 -10.73 -5.91
C LYS A 21 8.22 -11.11 -4.93
N LYS A 22 9.41 -10.54 -5.09
CA LYS A 22 10.56 -10.84 -4.22
C LYS A 22 10.59 -10.02 -2.94
N ILE A 23 9.69 -9.05 -2.80
CA ILE A 23 9.64 -8.21 -1.60
C ILE A 23 9.15 -9.05 -0.43
N SER A 24 9.93 -9.12 0.64
CA SER A 24 9.65 -9.96 1.80
C SER A 24 9.34 -9.17 3.08
N VAL A 25 9.36 -7.84 3.01
CA VAL A 25 9.03 -6.98 4.15
C VAL A 25 7.59 -6.49 4.04
N PRO A 26 6.94 -6.14 5.16
CA PRO A 26 5.58 -5.57 5.12
C PRO A 26 5.56 -4.27 4.33
N ILE A 27 4.62 -4.15 3.39
CA ILE A 27 4.48 -2.99 2.51
C ILE A 27 3.05 -2.46 2.57
N LEU A 28 2.90 -1.15 2.65
CA LEU A 28 1.64 -0.46 2.45
C LEU A 28 1.69 0.24 1.10
N VAL A 29 0.78 -0.13 0.21
CA VAL A 29 0.59 0.56 -1.08
C VAL A 29 -0.49 1.61 -0.87
N MET A 30 -0.17 2.88 -1.08
CA MET A 30 -1.11 3.98 -0.87
C MET A 30 -1.15 4.88 -2.09
N ALA A 31 -2.34 5.26 -2.51
CA ALA A 31 -2.55 6.16 -3.64
C ALA A 31 -3.85 6.93 -3.47
N GLY A 32 -4.04 7.99 -4.27
CA GLY A 32 -5.30 8.71 -4.35
C GLY A 32 -6.21 8.09 -5.40
N ASP A 33 -7.49 8.38 -5.30
CA ASP A 33 -8.45 7.89 -6.29
C ASP A 33 -8.44 8.73 -7.58
N ASP A 34 -7.76 9.88 -7.57
CA ASP A 34 -7.55 10.74 -8.74
C ASP A 34 -6.06 10.88 -9.02
N ASP A 35 -5.34 9.77 -8.93
CA ASP A 35 -3.88 9.76 -9.11
C ASP A 35 -3.53 9.76 -10.60
N LEU A 36 -2.33 10.28 -10.92
CA LEU A 36 -1.77 10.21 -12.26
C LEU A 36 -1.57 8.75 -12.71
N MET A 37 -1.26 7.88 -11.76
CA MET A 37 -1.13 6.46 -12.00
C MET A 37 -2.52 5.84 -12.04
N GLU A 38 -2.79 5.04 -13.07
CA GLU A 38 -4.08 4.35 -13.18
C GLU A 38 -4.30 3.44 -11.99
N LEU A 39 -5.54 3.39 -11.51
CA LEU A 39 -5.91 2.58 -10.36
C LEU A 39 -5.56 1.11 -10.57
N GLY A 40 -5.76 0.60 -11.78
CA GLY A 40 -5.40 -0.78 -12.11
C GLY A 40 -3.91 -1.07 -11.92
N HIS A 41 -3.06 -0.09 -12.19
CA HIS A 41 -1.62 -0.24 -11.95
C HIS A 41 -1.31 -0.33 -10.46
N THR A 42 -1.95 0.53 -9.65
CA THR A 42 -1.79 0.51 -8.20
C THR A 42 -2.24 -0.82 -7.60
N THR A 43 -3.39 -1.32 -8.02
CA THR A 43 -3.91 -2.59 -7.51
C THR A 43 -3.07 -3.76 -7.98
N SER A 44 -2.50 -3.70 -9.19
CA SER A 44 -1.61 -4.78 -9.65
C SER A 44 -0.31 -4.84 -8.85
N MET A 45 0.21 -3.70 -8.41
CA MET A 45 1.37 -3.68 -7.50
C MET A 45 1.00 -4.32 -6.16
N TYR A 46 -0.15 -3.95 -5.61
CA TYR A 46 -0.64 -4.53 -4.37
C TYR A 46 -0.78 -6.06 -4.48
N GLU A 47 -1.32 -6.53 -5.59
CA GLU A 47 -1.49 -7.96 -5.79
C GLU A 47 -0.17 -8.71 -5.99
N ALA A 48 0.82 -8.04 -6.57
CA ALA A 48 2.13 -8.66 -6.84
C ALA A 48 3.01 -8.74 -5.59
N ILE A 49 2.87 -7.81 -4.65
CA ILE A 49 3.71 -7.78 -3.45
C ILE A 49 3.10 -8.70 -2.39
N PRO A 50 3.81 -9.77 -1.97
CA PRO A 50 3.27 -10.70 -0.97
C PRO A 50 2.95 -10.00 0.35
N GLY A 51 1.74 -10.19 0.85
CA GLY A 51 1.34 -9.64 2.14
C GLY A 51 1.14 -8.13 2.18
N ALA A 52 1.10 -7.46 1.03
CA ALA A 52 0.91 -6.02 0.99
C ALA A 52 -0.48 -5.62 1.50
N GLN A 53 -0.55 -4.42 2.05
CA GLN A 53 -1.81 -3.77 2.40
C GLN A 53 -2.05 -2.63 1.43
N LEU A 54 -3.31 -2.23 1.26
CA LEU A 54 -3.70 -1.24 0.26
C LEU A 54 -4.55 -0.14 0.88
N ALA A 55 -4.24 1.11 0.56
CA ALA A 55 -5.07 2.25 0.93
C ALA A 55 -5.25 3.17 -0.28
N ILE A 56 -6.47 3.27 -0.76
CA ILE A 56 -6.85 4.24 -1.78
C ILE A 56 -7.62 5.35 -1.06
N VAL A 57 -7.05 6.55 -1.03
CA VAL A 57 -7.58 7.66 -0.25
C VAL A 57 -8.54 8.48 -1.13
N PRO A 58 -9.82 8.60 -0.71
CA PRO A 58 -10.83 9.29 -1.52
C PRO A 58 -10.55 10.79 -1.61
N GLY A 59 -10.84 11.36 -2.78
CA GLY A 59 -10.73 12.78 -3.00
C GLY A 59 -9.30 13.30 -3.02
N THR A 60 -8.34 12.46 -3.41
CA THR A 60 -6.94 12.87 -3.48
C THR A 60 -6.31 12.52 -4.81
N SER A 61 -5.28 13.28 -5.16
CA SER A 61 -4.44 13.02 -6.31
C SER A 61 -3.18 12.26 -5.87
N HIS A 62 -2.11 12.36 -6.66
CA HIS A 62 -0.82 11.78 -6.28
C HIS A 62 -0.26 12.39 -4.99
N ALA A 63 -0.67 13.61 -4.64
CA ALA A 63 -0.19 14.33 -3.46
C ALA A 63 -1.04 14.02 -2.20
N VAL A 64 -1.30 12.76 -1.93
CA VAL A 64 -2.15 12.28 -0.83
C VAL A 64 -1.73 12.88 0.52
N LEU A 65 -0.44 12.87 0.81
CA LEU A 65 0.09 13.32 2.10
C LEU A 65 -0.12 14.82 2.32
N LYS A 66 -0.18 15.59 1.24
CA LYS A 66 -0.40 17.03 1.31
C LYS A 66 -1.90 17.35 1.39
N GLU A 67 -2.71 16.66 0.61
CA GLU A 67 -4.14 16.95 0.47
C GLU A 67 -4.96 16.45 1.63
N LYS A 68 -4.61 15.29 2.18
CA LYS A 68 -5.29 14.67 3.32
C LYS A 68 -4.28 14.23 4.35
N SER A 69 -3.49 15.18 4.85
CA SER A 69 -2.38 14.89 5.75
C SER A 69 -2.80 14.17 7.03
N LYS A 70 -3.90 14.56 7.64
CA LYS A 70 -4.36 13.91 8.89
C LYS A 70 -4.79 12.47 8.65
N LEU A 71 -5.58 12.24 7.61
CA LEU A 71 -6.06 10.90 7.29
C LEU A 71 -4.91 9.99 6.85
N SER A 72 -4.07 10.47 5.94
CA SER A 72 -2.97 9.66 5.44
C SER A 72 -1.95 9.36 6.54
N SER A 73 -1.66 10.33 7.41
CA SER A 73 -0.75 10.12 8.54
C SER A 73 -1.30 9.07 9.50
N LYS A 74 -2.61 9.08 9.74
CA LYS A 74 -3.25 8.08 10.59
C LYS A 74 -3.16 6.68 9.99
N LEU A 75 -3.38 6.57 8.69
CA LEU A 75 -3.28 5.30 7.98
C LEU A 75 -1.85 4.74 8.04
N ILE A 76 -0.87 5.61 7.83
CA ILE A 76 0.55 5.23 7.91
C ILE A 76 0.90 4.80 9.32
N ARG A 77 0.45 5.56 10.33
CA ARG A 77 0.70 5.22 11.73
C ARG A 77 0.09 3.87 12.10
N ASN A 78 -1.15 3.63 11.69
CA ASN A 78 -1.81 2.36 11.94
C ASN A 78 -1.04 1.21 11.29
N PHE A 79 -0.53 1.42 10.07
CA PHE A 79 0.28 0.40 9.41
C PHE A 79 1.51 0.04 10.22
N PHE A 80 2.20 1.03 10.78
CA PHE A 80 3.42 0.77 11.58
C PHE A 80 3.13 0.20 12.95
N GLU A 81 2.00 0.57 13.56
CA GLU A 81 1.67 0.16 14.95
C GLU A 81 0.89 -1.15 15.03
N ASP A 82 0.08 -1.45 14.01
CA ASP A 82 -0.76 -2.64 14.03
C ASP A 82 0.08 -3.92 13.86
N GLU A 83 -0.46 -5.03 14.34
CA GLU A 83 0.24 -6.30 14.22
C GLU A 83 0.36 -6.75 12.76
N TYR A 84 1.38 -7.54 12.49
CA TYR A 84 1.60 -8.11 11.17
C TYR A 84 1.82 -9.63 11.30
N PRO A 85 1.17 -10.44 10.46
CA PRO A 85 0.20 -10.04 9.43
C PRO A 85 -1.10 -9.55 10.07
N PRO A 86 -1.82 -8.64 9.39
CA PRO A 86 -3.07 -8.11 9.95
C PRO A 86 -4.13 -9.21 10.04
N VAL A 87 -4.88 -9.18 11.14
CA VAL A 87 -5.95 -10.14 11.38
C VAL A 87 -7.28 -9.46 11.05
N THR A 88 -8.04 -10.05 10.17
CA THR A 88 -9.35 -9.54 9.78
C THR A 88 -10.45 -10.49 10.23
N TYR A 89 -11.66 -9.95 10.37
CA TYR A 89 -12.80 -10.72 10.86
C TYR A 89 -13.18 -11.86 9.90
N GLN A 90 -13.18 -11.57 8.60
CA GLN A 90 -13.51 -12.55 7.57
C GLN A 90 -12.42 -12.58 6.50
N PRO A 91 -11.27 -13.20 6.78
CA PRO A 91 -10.15 -13.18 5.85
C PRO A 91 -10.49 -13.91 4.55
N SER A 92 -10.12 -13.29 3.44
CA SER A 92 -10.30 -13.87 2.11
C SER A 92 -8.96 -14.00 1.41
N ARG A 93 -8.30 -12.85 1.19
CA ARG A 93 -6.99 -12.84 0.54
C ARG A 93 -5.88 -13.36 1.45
N ARG A 94 -6.03 -13.16 2.77
CA ARG A 94 -5.04 -13.58 3.77
C ARG A 94 -5.41 -14.87 4.49
N ALA A 95 -6.41 -15.56 4.00
CA ALA A 95 -6.78 -16.87 4.56
C ALA A 95 -5.63 -17.85 4.37
N PRO A 96 -5.36 -18.74 5.35
CA PRO A 96 -4.31 -19.73 5.21
C PRO A 96 -4.61 -20.78 4.14
#